data_818ec8b3e3704a8475741976647438ee
#
_entry.id   818ec8b3e3704a8475741976647438ee
#
_cell.length_a   1.000
_cell.length_b   1.000
_cell.length_c   1.000
_cell.angle_alpha   90.00
_cell.angle_beta   90.00
_cell.angle_gamma   90.00
#
_symmetry.space_group_name_H-M   'P 1'
#
loop_
_entity.id
_entity.type
_entity.pdbx_description
1 polymer ?
#
loop_
_entity_poly.entity_id
_entity_poly.type
_entity_poly.pdbx_seq_one_letter_code
_entity_poly.pdbx_strand_id
1 'polypeptide(L)'
;AEREQVGAGLLAAPLGDLKGIISKLDYLADLGIGIIWLSPVYCSPNDDNGYDISDYRNIHPDFGTLSDMKRLISEAKKRDIKIVMDLVINHTSDEHEWFKQSRSGIDNPYRDYYIWQSGKDGKMPNNWTSFFSGPVWEKDETTGQYYLHLFSKKQPDLNWKNPKVMQEIQSILKYWLDMGIAGFRCDVINVIYKTSLKNGKKRLILTGREHYLSQQGCHSILRELRRTVFSNYDCFTVGETVLVTPAMANDLCGESRGELDMVFSFAHMDADSINNKWLKIPFKPERLFSVLAKWQNEVGWNANYFENHDQPRTVSRYGSFTGKVDELNKPGAKDALERFAKLTACMLFT
;
A
#
# COMPACT_ATOMS: atom_id res chain seq x y z
N ALA A 1 18.14 -11.19 -11.15
CA ALA A 1 19.26 -11.29 -12.09
C ALA A 1 20.32 -10.20 -11.87
N GLU A 2 20.01 -9.08 -11.19
CA GLU A 2 20.98 -8.01 -10.90
C GLU A 2 21.76 -8.22 -9.59
N ARG A 3 21.35 -9.14 -8.72
CA ARG A 3 22.08 -9.44 -7.47
C ARG A 3 23.39 -10.24 -7.66
N GLU A 4 23.59 -10.87 -8.81
CA GLU A 4 24.80 -11.69 -9.08
C GLU A 4 25.97 -10.91 -9.69
N GLN A 5 25.81 -9.63 -10.02
CA GLN A 5 26.87 -8.83 -10.67
C GLN A 5 27.54 -7.81 -9.76
N VAL A 6 27.20 -7.73 -8.49
CA VAL A 6 27.95 -6.91 -7.53
C VAL A 6 29.11 -7.76 -7.02
N GLY A 7 30.29 -7.48 -7.55
CA GLY A 7 31.52 -8.23 -7.23
C GLY A 7 31.76 -8.36 -5.73
N ALA A 8 32.34 -9.48 -5.35
CA ALA A 8 32.75 -9.81 -3.98
C ALA A 8 33.67 -8.72 -3.41
N GLY A 9 33.10 -7.76 -2.69
CA GLY A 9 33.84 -6.63 -2.10
C GLY A 9 32.99 -5.48 -1.62
N LEU A 10 31.78 -5.29 -2.15
CA LEU A 10 30.79 -4.43 -1.50
C LEU A 10 29.99 -5.27 -0.53
N LEU A 11 30.27 -5.11 0.75
CA LEU A 11 29.32 -5.52 1.81
C LEU A 11 27.99 -4.85 1.43
N ALA A 12 27.00 -5.65 1.03
CA ALA A 12 25.65 -5.16 0.85
C ALA A 12 25.30 -4.38 2.12
N ALA A 13 24.87 -3.13 1.98
CA ALA A 13 24.39 -2.37 3.11
C ALA A 13 23.38 -3.26 3.86
N PRO A 14 23.50 -3.44 5.17
CA PRO A 14 22.59 -4.32 5.89
C PRO A 14 21.16 -3.84 5.63
N LEU A 15 20.31 -4.75 5.13
CA LEU A 15 18.89 -4.47 4.98
C LEU A 15 18.35 -4.13 6.37
N GLY A 16 17.50 -3.12 6.49
CA GLY A 16 16.80 -2.84 7.74
C GLY A 16 15.99 -4.07 8.13
N ASP A 17 16.11 -4.51 9.37
CA ASP A 17 15.44 -5.68 9.91
C ASP A 17 14.71 -5.38 11.24
N LEU A 18 13.94 -6.34 11.74
CA LEU A 18 13.20 -6.19 12.99
C LEU A 18 14.14 -5.94 14.18
N LYS A 19 15.33 -6.54 14.20
CA LYS A 19 16.34 -6.34 15.25
C LYS A 19 16.93 -4.93 15.18
N GLY A 20 17.16 -4.43 13.99
CA GLY A 20 17.59 -3.06 13.75
C GLY A 20 16.56 -2.05 14.26
N ILE A 21 15.27 -2.27 14.01
CA ILE A 21 14.19 -1.42 14.55
C ILE A 21 14.20 -1.47 16.08
N ILE A 22 14.28 -2.66 16.69
CA ILE A 22 14.34 -2.81 18.15
C ILE A 22 15.51 -1.99 18.72
N SER A 23 16.67 -1.99 18.08
CA SER A 23 17.84 -1.24 18.54
C SER A 23 17.69 0.28 18.47
N LYS A 24 16.65 0.78 17.77
CA LYS A 24 16.37 2.22 17.58
C LYS A 24 15.11 2.70 18.29
N LEU A 25 14.44 1.85 19.05
CA LEU A 25 13.20 2.22 19.73
C LEU A 25 13.37 3.37 20.72
N ASP A 26 14.50 3.43 21.45
CA ASP A 26 14.78 4.54 22.37
C ASP A 26 14.91 5.86 21.61
N TYR A 27 15.64 5.88 20.49
CA TYR A 27 15.75 7.05 19.62
C TYR A 27 14.36 7.49 19.08
N LEU A 28 13.52 6.54 18.69
CA LEU A 28 12.17 6.84 18.17
C LEU A 28 11.25 7.38 19.28
N ALA A 29 11.37 6.84 20.50
CA ALA A 29 10.64 7.33 21.68
C ALA A 29 11.07 8.76 22.03
N ASP A 30 12.38 9.04 22.07
CA ASP A 30 12.93 10.37 22.34
C ASP A 30 12.49 11.40 21.26
N LEU A 31 12.31 10.93 20.03
CA LEU A 31 11.78 11.75 18.92
C LEU A 31 10.27 12.02 19.05
N GLY A 32 9.56 11.35 19.98
CA GLY A 32 8.13 11.49 20.19
C GLY A 32 7.26 10.63 19.24
N ILE A 33 7.83 9.56 18.66
CA ILE A 33 7.07 8.65 17.79
C ILE A 33 6.15 7.76 18.64
N GLY A 34 4.84 7.84 18.40
CA GLY A 34 3.85 6.99 19.07
C GLY A 34 3.43 5.76 18.28
N ILE A 35 3.63 5.75 16.95
CA ILE A 35 3.24 4.64 16.08
C ILE A 35 4.35 4.38 15.05
N ILE A 36 4.68 3.11 14.83
CA ILE A 36 5.56 2.66 13.74
C ILE A 36 4.72 1.84 12.78
N TRP A 37 4.60 2.27 11.53
CA TRP A 37 4.12 1.44 10.45
C TRP A 37 5.29 0.70 9.81
N LEU A 38 5.15 -0.62 9.73
CA LEU A 38 6.08 -1.49 9.01
C LEU A 38 5.58 -1.69 7.58
N SER A 39 6.43 -1.40 6.58
CA SER A 39 6.22 -1.93 5.22
C SER A 39 6.10 -3.45 5.28
N PRO A 40 5.57 -4.13 4.25
CA PRO A 40 5.33 -5.57 4.34
C PRO A 40 6.56 -6.35 4.77
N VAL A 41 6.46 -7.05 5.90
CA VAL A 41 7.52 -7.92 6.45
C VAL A 41 7.18 -9.40 6.33
N TYR A 42 6.05 -9.72 5.70
CA TYR A 42 5.58 -11.08 5.45
C TYR A 42 6.49 -11.83 4.49
N CYS A 43 6.35 -13.17 4.43
CA CYS A 43 7.02 -13.93 3.38
C CYS A 43 6.56 -13.47 1.99
N SER A 44 7.52 -13.18 1.13
CA SER A 44 7.29 -12.67 -0.22
C SER A 44 8.45 -13.06 -1.12
N PRO A 45 8.26 -13.37 -2.40
CA PRO A 45 9.34 -13.49 -3.38
C PRO A 45 9.96 -12.13 -3.75
N ASN A 46 9.44 -11.01 -3.23
CA ASN A 46 9.95 -9.64 -3.44
C ASN A 46 9.92 -9.18 -4.91
N ASP A 47 8.93 -9.59 -5.69
CA ASP A 47 8.68 -9.04 -7.03
C ASP A 47 8.29 -7.55 -6.95
N ASP A 48 7.57 -7.18 -5.90
CA ASP A 48 7.11 -5.82 -5.61
C ASP A 48 7.43 -5.40 -4.16
N ASN A 49 8.70 -5.54 -3.76
CA ASN A 49 9.22 -5.08 -2.46
C ASN A 49 8.39 -5.53 -1.24
N GLY A 50 7.85 -6.74 -1.28
CA GLY A 50 7.05 -7.33 -0.21
C GLY A 50 5.54 -7.19 -0.38
N TYR A 51 5.05 -6.39 -1.34
CA TYR A 51 3.61 -6.27 -1.63
C TYR A 51 3.03 -7.47 -2.40
N ASP A 52 3.86 -8.42 -2.80
CA ASP A 52 3.50 -9.73 -3.36
C ASP A 52 3.62 -10.82 -2.27
N ILE A 53 2.64 -10.88 -1.36
CA ILE A 53 2.69 -11.73 -0.17
C ILE A 53 2.43 -13.20 -0.54
N SER A 54 3.36 -14.08 -0.16
CA SER A 54 3.22 -15.54 -0.34
C SER A 54 2.76 -16.28 0.92
N ASP A 55 2.97 -15.69 2.12
CA ASP A 55 2.45 -16.21 3.40
C ASP A 55 2.22 -15.06 4.38
N TYR A 56 0.95 -14.84 4.75
CA TYR A 56 0.55 -13.77 5.67
C TYR A 56 0.83 -14.04 7.14
N ARG A 57 1.22 -15.25 7.52
CA ARG A 57 1.40 -15.63 8.93
C ARG A 57 2.85 -15.82 9.34
N ASN A 58 3.78 -15.61 8.42
CA ASN A 58 5.22 -15.71 8.68
C ASN A 58 5.95 -14.43 8.28
N ILE A 59 7.13 -14.25 8.88
CA ILE A 59 8.04 -13.14 8.59
C ILE A 59 9.06 -13.59 7.54
N HIS A 60 9.36 -12.73 6.58
CA HIS A 60 10.40 -12.99 5.59
C HIS A 60 11.76 -13.14 6.27
N PRO A 61 12.56 -14.15 5.93
CA PRO A 61 13.84 -14.43 6.60
C PRO A 61 14.83 -13.25 6.61
N ASP A 62 14.84 -12.41 5.59
CA ASP A 62 15.69 -11.21 5.52
C ASP A 62 15.35 -10.18 6.60
N PHE A 63 14.12 -10.18 7.11
CA PHE A 63 13.67 -9.24 8.15
C PHE A 63 13.70 -9.82 9.55
N GLY A 64 13.80 -11.15 9.69
CA GLY A 64 13.86 -11.83 10.97
C GLY A 64 12.87 -12.97 11.10
N THR A 65 12.36 -13.19 12.31
CA THR A 65 11.49 -14.30 12.66
C THR A 65 10.20 -13.82 13.35
N LEU A 66 9.21 -14.70 13.50
CA LEU A 66 8.04 -14.44 14.37
C LEU A 66 8.43 -14.13 15.80
N SER A 67 9.53 -14.72 16.33
CA SER A 67 10.06 -14.39 17.65
C SER A 67 10.59 -12.96 17.71
N ASP A 68 11.29 -12.51 16.66
CA ASP A 68 11.76 -11.13 16.56
C ASP A 68 10.59 -10.15 16.48
N MET A 69 9.51 -10.49 15.75
CA MET A 69 8.31 -9.67 15.67
C MET A 69 7.60 -9.55 17.03
N LYS A 70 7.42 -10.66 17.76
CA LYS A 70 6.87 -10.64 19.13
C LYS A 70 7.73 -9.79 20.05
N ARG A 71 9.06 -9.88 19.93
CA ARG A 71 10.00 -9.05 20.69
C ARG A 71 9.86 -7.57 20.33
N LEU A 72 9.77 -7.23 19.04
CA LEU A 72 9.53 -5.85 18.60
C LEU A 72 8.27 -5.27 19.23
N ILE A 73 7.15 -5.98 19.15
CA ILE A 73 5.86 -5.56 19.72
C ILE A 73 6.02 -5.31 21.25
N SER A 74 6.63 -6.26 21.95
CA SER A 74 6.85 -6.15 23.41
C SER A 74 7.77 -4.98 23.79
N GLU A 75 8.88 -4.77 23.07
CA GLU A 75 9.83 -3.69 23.34
C GLU A 75 9.27 -2.31 22.96
N ALA A 76 8.51 -2.23 21.88
CA ALA A 76 7.81 -1.01 21.48
C ALA A 76 6.76 -0.59 22.54
N LYS A 77 5.97 -1.56 23.02
CA LYS A 77 4.95 -1.33 24.06
C LYS A 77 5.53 -0.75 25.35
N LYS A 78 6.76 -1.15 25.76
CA LYS A 78 7.43 -0.59 26.95
C LYS A 78 7.75 0.91 26.82
N ARG A 79 7.70 1.44 25.58
CA ARG A 79 8.02 2.83 25.21
C ARG A 79 6.81 3.59 24.71
N ASP A 80 5.61 3.06 24.96
CA ASP A 80 4.33 3.60 24.44
C ASP A 80 4.30 3.75 22.92
N ILE A 81 5.09 2.93 22.20
CA ILE A 81 5.09 2.88 20.75
C ILE A 81 4.22 1.72 20.29
N LYS A 82 3.26 2.01 19.43
CA LYS A 82 2.36 1.02 18.80
C LYS A 82 2.95 0.55 17.46
N ILE A 83 2.77 -0.73 17.13
CA ILE A 83 3.18 -1.30 15.83
C ILE A 83 1.96 -1.47 14.95
N VAL A 84 2.02 -0.94 13.73
CA VAL A 84 1.02 -1.08 12.66
C VAL A 84 1.66 -1.84 11.51
N MET A 85 0.97 -2.85 10.99
CA MET A 85 1.42 -3.64 9.85
C MET A 85 0.72 -3.22 8.56
N ASP A 86 1.28 -3.63 7.44
CA ASP A 86 0.64 -3.45 6.14
C ASP A 86 -0.41 -4.55 5.89
N LEU A 87 -1.55 -4.19 5.34
CA LEU A 87 -2.63 -5.11 4.97
C LEU A 87 -2.83 -5.08 3.46
N VAL A 88 -2.20 -5.99 2.76
CA VAL A 88 -2.29 -6.15 1.30
C VAL A 88 -3.34 -7.21 1.00
N ILE A 89 -4.54 -6.78 0.62
CA ILE A 89 -5.69 -7.67 0.42
C ILE A 89 -6.42 -7.48 -0.92
N ASN A 90 -5.85 -6.66 -1.82
CA ASN A 90 -6.31 -6.65 -3.20
C ASN A 90 -5.88 -7.91 -3.95
N HIS A 91 -4.68 -8.39 -3.68
CA HIS A 91 -4.00 -9.48 -4.37
C HIS A 91 -3.11 -10.28 -3.40
N THR A 92 -2.57 -11.38 -3.86
CA THR A 92 -1.46 -12.10 -3.22
C THR A 92 -0.30 -12.24 -4.21
N SER A 93 0.83 -12.82 -3.78
CA SER A 93 1.81 -13.35 -4.72
C SER A 93 1.21 -14.49 -5.56
N ASP A 94 1.69 -14.68 -6.78
CA ASP A 94 1.44 -15.88 -7.57
C ASP A 94 2.12 -17.13 -6.95
N GLU A 95 3.00 -16.91 -5.97
CA GLU A 95 3.61 -17.99 -5.17
C GLU A 95 2.84 -18.29 -3.87
N HIS A 96 1.75 -17.58 -3.57
CA HIS A 96 0.87 -17.91 -2.46
C HIS A 96 0.19 -19.26 -2.68
N GLU A 97 0.07 -20.07 -1.62
CA GLU A 97 -0.51 -21.41 -1.73
C GLU A 97 -1.93 -21.39 -2.30
N TRP A 98 -2.74 -20.40 -1.97
CA TRP A 98 -4.09 -20.25 -2.55
C TRP A 98 -4.04 -20.11 -4.07
N PHE A 99 -3.08 -19.35 -4.62
CA PHE A 99 -2.99 -19.18 -6.06
C PHE A 99 -2.43 -20.42 -6.75
N LYS A 100 -1.41 -21.08 -6.17
CA LYS A 100 -0.90 -22.34 -6.68
C LYS A 100 -2.01 -23.39 -6.79
N GLN A 101 -2.84 -23.51 -5.76
CA GLN A 101 -4.02 -24.37 -5.80
C GLN A 101 -5.05 -23.89 -6.82
N SER A 102 -5.37 -22.60 -6.85
CA SER A 102 -6.34 -22.01 -7.77
C SER A 102 -6.00 -22.26 -9.24
N ARG A 103 -4.73 -22.22 -9.62
CA ARG A 103 -4.29 -22.44 -11.01
C ARG A 103 -4.08 -23.92 -11.38
N SER A 104 -4.06 -24.82 -10.41
CA SER A 104 -3.84 -26.25 -10.66
C SER A 104 -4.99 -26.93 -11.40
N GLY A 105 -6.20 -26.35 -11.39
CA GLY A 105 -7.36 -26.89 -12.09
C GLY A 105 -8.62 -26.02 -11.88
N ILE A 106 -9.53 -26.07 -12.84
CA ILE A 106 -10.78 -25.27 -12.80
C ILE A 106 -11.75 -25.74 -11.71
N ASP A 107 -11.66 -27.01 -11.29
CA ASP A 107 -12.51 -27.59 -10.24
C ASP A 107 -11.86 -27.55 -8.85
N ASN A 108 -10.68 -26.90 -8.70
CA ASN A 108 -10.01 -26.81 -7.42
C ASN A 108 -10.82 -25.93 -6.45
N PRO A 109 -10.96 -26.28 -5.15
CA PRO A 109 -11.69 -25.51 -4.15
C PRO A 109 -11.20 -24.06 -3.97
N TYR A 110 -9.96 -23.77 -4.33
CA TYR A 110 -9.38 -22.43 -4.32
C TYR A 110 -9.58 -21.66 -5.64
N ARG A 111 -10.20 -22.27 -6.67
CA ARG A 111 -10.35 -21.62 -7.98
C ARG A 111 -10.93 -20.22 -7.84
N ASP A 112 -12.05 -20.10 -7.15
CA ASP A 112 -12.79 -18.84 -6.98
C ASP A 112 -12.22 -17.89 -5.91
N TYR A 113 -11.06 -18.20 -5.34
CA TYR A 113 -10.34 -17.23 -4.49
C TYR A 113 -9.77 -16.08 -5.33
N TYR A 114 -9.58 -16.30 -6.62
CA TYR A 114 -9.08 -15.32 -7.57
C TYR A 114 -10.08 -15.10 -8.71
N ILE A 115 -9.87 -14.02 -9.46
CA ILE A 115 -10.77 -13.64 -10.55
C ILE A 115 -10.26 -14.25 -11.86
N TRP A 116 -10.98 -15.24 -12.34
CA TRP A 116 -10.70 -15.95 -13.59
C TRP A 116 -11.76 -15.68 -14.64
N GLN A 117 -11.35 -15.60 -15.90
CA GLN A 117 -12.26 -15.48 -17.05
C GLN A 117 -11.72 -16.26 -18.26
N SER A 118 -12.63 -16.81 -19.04
CA SER A 118 -12.28 -17.31 -20.35
C SER A 118 -12.08 -16.15 -21.32
N GLY A 119 -11.07 -16.25 -22.18
CA GLY A 119 -10.94 -15.35 -23.32
C GLY A 119 -12.10 -15.53 -24.32
N LYS A 120 -12.30 -14.57 -25.17
CA LYS A 120 -13.26 -14.63 -26.26
C LYS A 120 -12.54 -14.47 -27.59
N ASP A 121 -12.72 -15.44 -28.50
CA ASP A 121 -12.11 -15.44 -29.83
C ASP A 121 -10.58 -15.23 -29.80
N GLY A 122 -9.90 -15.89 -28.86
CA GLY A 122 -8.45 -15.78 -28.65
C GLY A 122 -7.99 -14.44 -28.05
N LYS A 123 -8.94 -13.55 -27.67
CA LYS A 123 -8.64 -12.25 -27.05
C LYS A 123 -8.84 -12.29 -25.56
N MET A 124 -8.19 -11.36 -24.87
CA MET A 124 -8.35 -11.12 -23.44
C MET A 124 -9.81 -10.80 -23.08
N PRO A 125 -10.25 -11.09 -21.84
CA PRO A 125 -11.64 -10.91 -21.40
C PRO A 125 -12.19 -9.49 -21.55
N ASN A 126 -11.35 -8.46 -21.36
CA ASN A 126 -11.72 -7.06 -21.53
C ASN A 126 -10.49 -6.19 -21.85
N ASN A 127 -10.69 -4.88 -21.97
CA ASN A 127 -9.68 -3.90 -22.37
C ASN A 127 -9.02 -3.14 -21.20
N TRP A 128 -9.08 -3.65 -19.97
CA TRP A 128 -8.52 -2.96 -18.82
C TRP A 128 -7.00 -2.89 -18.87
N THR A 129 -6.46 -1.83 -18.24
CA THR A 129 -5.01 -1.62 -18.16
C THR A 129 -4.54 -1.57 -16.71
N SER A 130 -3.36 -2.18 -16.47
CA SER A 130 -2.73 -2.29 -15.17
C SER A 130 -2.19 -0.94 -14.66
N PHE A 131 -2.05 -0.82 -13.34
CA PHE A 131 -1.31 0.28 -12.68
C PHE A 131 0.17 0.30 -13.10
N PHE A 132 0.75 -0.86 -13.42
CA PHE A 132 2.14 -1.00 -13.86
C PHE A 132 2.29 -1.04 -15.38
N SER A 133 1.26 -0.55 -16.10
CA SER A 133 1.14 -0.59 -17.56
C SER A 133 0.83 -1.97 -18.14
N GLY A 134 0.42 -1.99 -19.42
CA GLY A 134 -0.01 -3.21 -20.09
C GLY A 134 -1.43 -3.66 -19.71
N PRO A 135 -1.86 -4.85 -20.16
CA PRO A 135 -3.16 -5.43 -19.84
C PRO A 135 -3.20 -5.94 -18.39
N VAL A 136 -4.41 -6.10 -17.87
CA VAL A 136 -4.66 -6.68 -16.52
C VAL A 136 -4.91 -8.19 -16.55
N TRP A 137 -4.81 -8.84 -17.69
CA TRP A 137 -5.11 -10.26 -17.84
C TRP A 137 -3.88 -11.03 -18.28
N GLU A 138 -3.52 -12.04 -17.52
CA GLU A 138 -2.47 -12.98 -17.87
C GLU A 138 -3.08 -14.36 -18.13
N LYS A 139 -2.67 -15.01 -19.23
CA LYS A 139 -3.16 -16.34 -19.60
C LYS A 139 -2.44 -17.40 -18.77
N ASP A 140 -3.19 -18.27 -18.16
CA ASP A 140 -2.66 -19.47 -17.53
C ASP A 140 -2.66 -20.64 -18.51
N GLU A 141 -1.49 -21.13 -18.82
CA GLU A 141 -1.33 -22.22 -19.80
C GLU A 141 -1.87 -23.56 -19.29
N THR A 142 -1.98 -23.75 -17.96
CA THR A 142 -2.51 -24.98 -17.36
C THR A 142 -4.00 -25.13 -17.61
N THR A 143 -4.76 -24.04 -17.45
CA THR A 143 -6.22 -24.06 -17.55
C THR A 143 -6.76 -23.41 -18.82
N GLY A 144 -5.91 -22.70 -19.56
CA GLY A 144 -6.31 -21.93 -20.74
C GLY A 144 -7.16 -20.68 -20.44
N GLN A 145 -7.45 -20.41 -19.18
CA GLN A 145 -8.17 -19.21 -18.75
C GLN A 145 -7.20 -18.08 -18.41
N TYR A 146 -7.75 -16.89 -18.19
CA TYR A 146 -7.02 -15.69 -17.79
C TYR A 146 -7.34 -15.33 -16.35
N TYR A 147 -6.32 -14.97 -15.56
CA TYR A 147 -6.53 -14.36 -14.25
C TYR A 147 -6.33 -12.84 -14.30
N LEU A 148 -7.05 -12.15 -13.42
CA LEU A 148 -6.96 -10.70 -13.27
C LEU A 148 -5.77 -10.32 -12.38
N HIS A 149 -5.03 -9.29 -12.79
CA HIS A 149 -4.03 -8.60 -11.96
C HIS A 149 -4.07 -7.09 -12.22
N LEU A 150 -4.46 -6.29 -11.26
CA LEU A 150 -4.44 -4.83 -11.44
C LEU A 150 -3.02 -4.25 -11.39
N PHE A 151 -2.07 -4.97 -10.76
CA PHE A 151 -0.66 -4.60 -10.62
C PHE A 151 0.24 -5.52 -11.45
N SER A 152 1.30 -6.11 -10.86
CA SER A 152 2.15 -7.08 -11.56
C SER A 152 1.37 -8.35 -11.90
N LYS A 153 1.73 -9.00 -13.00
CA LYS A 153 1.23 -10.35 -13.31
C LYS A 153 1.55 -11.38 -12.23
N LYS A 154 2.52 -11.09 -11.36
CA LYS A 154 2.83 -11.90 -10.18
C LYS A 154 1.96 -11.57 -8.96
N GLN A 155 0.98 -10.68 -9.12
CA GLN A 155 0.07 -10.24 -8.07
C GLN A 155 -1.40 -10.48 -8.48
N PRO A 156 -1.86 -11.76 -8.54
CA PRO A 156 -3.23 -12.09 -8.93
C PRO A 156 -4.25 -11.53 -7.94
N ASP A 157 -5.30 -10.89 -8.47
CA ASP A 157 -6.33 -10.21 -7.69
C ASP A 157 -7.29 -11.20 -7.01
N LEU A 158 -7.52 -10.99 -5.72
CA LEU A 158 -8.47 -11.76 -4.92
C LEU A 158 -9.92 -11.49 -5.33
N ASN A 159 -10.72 -12.54 -5.31
CA ASN A 159 -12.15 -12.47 -5.59
C ASN A 159 -12.97 -12.21 -4.32
N TRP A 160 -13.17 -10.95 -3.97
CA TRP A 160 -13.93 -10.53 -2.80
C TRP A 160 -15.45 -10.84 -2.88
N LYS A 161 -15.94 -11.39 -3.98
CA LYS A 161 -17.30 -11.98 -4.06
C LYS A 161 -17.37 -13.36 -3.44
N ASN A 162 -16.23 -14.02 -3.24
CA ASN A 162 -16.15 -15.31 -2.56
C ASN A 162 -16.10 -15.08 -1.03
N PRO A 163 -17.09 -15.57 -0.26
CA PRO A 163 -17.10 -15.37 1.19
C PRO A 163 -15.93 -16.06 1.91
N LYS A 164 -15.31 -17.08 1.31
CA LYS A 164 -14.13 -17.72 1.89
C LYS A 164 -12.93 -16.78 1.94
N VAL A 165 -12.76 -15.88 0.96
CA VAL A 165 -11.72 -14.85 0.97
C VAL A 165 -11.91 -13.93 2.19
N MET A 166 -13.14 -13.50 2.46
CA MET A 166 -13.45 -12.70 3.66
C MET A 166 -13.05 -13.45 4.94
N GLN A 167 -13.40 -14.74 5.06
CA GLN A 167 -13.10 -15.56 6.23
C GLN A 167 -11.60 -15.71 6.47
N GLU A 168 -10.83 -15.95 5.40
CA GLU A 168 -9.37 -16.05 5.49
C GLU A 168 -8.74 -14.72 5.93
N ILE A 169 -9.16 -13.61 5.35
CA ILE A 169 -8.65 -12.29 5.74
C ILE A 169 -9.02 -11.97 7.20
N GLN A 170 -10.25 -12.24 7.63
CA GLN A 170 -10.63 -12.09 9.04
C GLN A 170 -9.73 -12.92 9.99
N SER A 171 -9.39 -14.13 9.59
CA SER A 171 -8.48 -15.00 10.35
C SER A 171 -7.05 -14.46 10.41
N ILE A 172 -6.55 -13.91 9.32
CA ILE A 172 -5.22 -13.26 9.26
C ILE A 172 -5.19 -12.02 10.15
N LEU A 173 -6.20 -11.17 10.06
CA LEU A 173 -6.30 -9.95 10.88
C LEU A 173 -6.31 -10.28 12.38
N LYS A 174 -7.13 -11.24 12.80
CA LYS A 174 -7.19 -11.69 14.19
C LYS A 174 -5.85 -12.24 14.67
N TYR A 175 -5.19 -13.06 13.85
CA TYR A 175 -3.87 -13.63 14.18
C TYR A 175 -2.85 -12.54 14.57
N TRP A 176 -2.78 -11.44 13.82
CA TRP A 176 -1.84 -10.36 14.10
C TRP A 176 -2.29 -9.45 15.25
N LEU A 177 -3.59 -9.17 15.35
CA LEU A 177 -4.15 -8.38 16.46
C LEU A 177 -4.01 -9.12 17.79
N ASP A 178 -4.23 -10.44 17.81
CA ASP A 178 -3.98 -11.30 18.98
C ASP A 178 -2.50 -11.35 19.38
N MET A 179 -1.60 -11.18 18.40
CA MET A 179 -0.15 -11.06 18.68
C MET A 179 0.22 -9.71 19.33
N GLY A 180 -0.65 -8.71 19.25
CA GLY A 180 -0.50 -7.42 19.92
C GLY A 180 -0.09 -6.26 19.02
N ILE A 181 -0.25 -6.36 17.70
CA ILE A 181 -0.14 -5.18 16.84
C ILE A 181 -1.33 -4.24 17.09
N ALA A 182 -1.15 -2.96 16.80
CA ALA A 182 -2.13 -1.93 17.10
C ALA A 182 -2.96 -1.52 15.88
N GLY A 183 -2.83 -2.20 14.74
CA GLY A 183 -3.66 -1.91 13.58
C GLY A 183 -2.96 -2.14 12.25
N PHE A 184 -3.60 -1.60 11.19
CA PHE A 184 -3.16 -1.84 9.82
C PHE A 184 -3.17 -0.58 8.96
N ARG A 185 -2.15 -0.44 8.14
CA ARG A 185 -2.21 0.37 6.92
C ARG A 185 -2.75 -0.51 5.81
N CYS A 186 -3.89 -0.15 5.24
CA CYS A 186 -4.60 -0.96 4.25
C CYS A 186 -4.20 -0.53 2.84
N ASP A 187 -3.43 -1.38 2.18
CA ASP A 187 -2.87 -1.15 0.85
C ASP A 187 -3.95 -1.07 -0.22
N VAL A 188 -3.89 -0.05 -1.06
CA VAL A 188 -4.80 0.24 -2.20
C VAL A 188 -6.27 -0.14 -1.93
N ILE A 189 -6.74 0.13 -0.74
CA ILE A 189 -7.97 -0.45 -0.17
C ILE A 189 -9.23 -0.12 -0.97
N ASN A 190 -9.24 0.97 -1.73
CA ASN A 190 -10.41 1.38 -2.50
C ASN A 190 -10.52 0.74 -3.88
N VAL A 191 -9.65 -0.24 -4.23
CA VAL A 191 -9.73 -0.98 -5.50
C VAL A 191 -10.00 -2.48 -5.34
N ILE A 192 -10.18 -2.97 -4.12
CA ILE A 192 -10.30 -4.40 -3.81
C ILE A 192 -11.53 -5.08 -4.43
N TYR A 193 -12.63 -4.35 -4.66
CA TYR A 193 -13.88 -4.91 -5.17
C TYR A 193 -14.12 -4.58 -6.65
N LYS A 194 -14.40 -5.60 -7.46
CA LYS A 194 -14.70 -5.47 -8.89
C LYS A 194 -16.21 -5.67 -9.12
N THR A 195 -16.92 -4.57 -9.44
CA THR A 195 -18.38 -4.59 -9.67
C THR A 195 -18.73 -5.43 -10.88
N SER A 196 -18.03 -5.25 -12.00
CA SER A 196 -18.21 -6.02 -13.22
C SER A 196 -16.87 -6.21 -13.94
N LEU A 197 -16.85 -7.09 -14.94
CA LEU A 197 -15.69 -7.35 -15.79
C LEU A 197 -15.95 -6.93 -17.24
N LYS A 198 -16.87 -6.00 -17.46
CA LYS A 198 -17.16 -5.43 -18.78
C LYS A 198 -15.99 -4.56 -19.27
N ASN A 199 -15.94 -4.31 -20.57
CA ASN A 199 -14.99 -3.34 -21.13
C ASN A 199 -15.11 -1.99 -20.45
N GLY A 200 -13.96 -1.41 -20.13
CA GLY A 200 -13.86 -0.06 -19.59
C GLY A 200 -13.88 1.01 -20.66
N LYS A 201 -14.23 2.23 -20.25
CA LYS A 201 -14.09 3.43 -21.08
C LYS A 201 -12.63 3.66 -21.43
N LYS A 202 -12.33 3.85 -22.72
CA LYS A 202 -10.95 4.13 -23.17
C LYS A 202 -10.41 5.37 -22.49
N ARG A 203 -9.22 5.24 -21.90
CA ARG A 203 -8.48 6.29 -21.19
C ARG A 203 -7.01 6.18 -21.52
N LEU A 204 -6.23 7.22 -21.28
CA LEU A 204 -4.76 7.18 -21.41
C LEU A 204 -4.14 6.25 -20.38
N ILE A 205 -4.69 6.22 -19.16
CA ILE A 205 -4.25 5.36 -18.05
C ILE A 205 -5.47 4.79 -17.33
N LEU A 206 -5.31 3.61 -16.74
CA LEU A 206 -6.31 2.93 -15.92
C LEU A 206 -7.68 2.80 -16.63
N THR A 207 -7.66 2.28 -17.87
CA THR A 207 -8.88 1.85 -18.55
C THR A 207 -9.56 0.78 -17.70
N GLY A 208 -10.86 0.91 -17.46
CA GLY A 208 -11.63 -0.02 -16.61
C GLY A 208 -11.79 0.43 -15.16
N ARG A 209 -11.16 1.52 -14.72
CA ARG A 209 -11.21 1.98 -13.32
C ARG A 209 -12.62 2.22 -12.79
N GLU A 210 -13.59 2.53 -13.63
CA GLU A 210 -15.00 2.69 -13.27
C GLU A 210 -15.65 1.40 -12.74
N HIS A 211 -14.99 0.25 -12.91
CA HIS A 211 -15.49 -1.05 -12.44
C HIS A 211 -14.85 -1.51 -11.12
N TYR A 212 -13.78 -0.86 -10.67
CA TYR A 212 -13.08 -1.26 -9.45
C TYR A 212 -12.72 -0.11 -8.49
N LEU A 213 -12.66 1.14 -8.95
CA LEU A 213 -12.28 2.26 -8.10
C LEU A 213 -13.45 2.66 -7.17
N SER A 214 -13.25 2.60 -5.87
CA SER A 214 -14.19 3.02 -4.82
C SER A 214 -15.63 2.51 -5.04
N GLN A 215 -15.75 1.21 -5.32
CA GLN A 215 -17.05 0.58 -5.56
C GLN A 215 -17.81 0.33 -4.27
N GLN A 216 -19.15 0.32 -4.33
CA GLN A 216 -20.02 0.08 -3.18
C GLN A 216 -19.71 -1.24 -2.44
N GLY A 217 -19.27 -2.27 -3.17
CA GLY A 217 -18.84 -3.54 -2.55
C GLY A 217 -17.63 -3.39 -1.65
N CYS A 218 -16.70 -2.46 -1.95
CA CYS A 218 -15.57 -2.15 -1.07
C CYS A 218 -16.06 -1.64 0.29
N HIS A 219 -16.98 -0.68 0.31
CA HIS A 219 -17.59 -0.16 1.54
C HIS A 219 -18.27 -1.28 2.36
N SER A 220 -18.96 -2.21 1.69
CA SER A 220 -19.57 -3.36 2.37
C SER A 220 -18.54 -4.28 3.03
N ILE A 221 -17.43 -4.55 2.34
CA ILE A 221 -16.30 -5.33 2.87
C ILE A 221 -15.70 -4.65 4.09
N LEU A 222 -15.41 -3.34 4.02
CA LEU A 222 -14.80 -2.59 5.10
C LEU A 222 -15.70 -2.56 6.35
N ARG A 223 -17.00 -2.32 6.19
CA ARG A 223 -17.96 -2.40 7.30
C ARG A 223 -18.02 -3.79 7.94
N GLU A 224 -17.95 -4.83 7.11
CA GLU A 224 -17.94 -6.21 7.63
C GLU A 224 -16.66 -6.51 8.41
N LEU A 225 -15.48 -6.09 7.91
CA LEU A 225 -14.22 -6.21 8.64
C LEU A 225 -14.24 -5.39 9.94
N ARG A 226 -14.78 -4.17 9.92
CA ARG A 226 -14.95 -3.36 11.15
C ARG A 226 -15.82 -4.09 12.15
N ARG A 227 -16.99 -4.53 11.73
CA ARG A 227 -17.98 -5.19 12.60
C ARG A 227 -17.46 -6.50 13.20
N THR A 228 -16.74 -7.32 12.41
CA THR A 228 -16.37 -8.69 12.79
C THR A 228 -14.98 -8.82 13.39
N VAL A 229 -14.11 -7.86 13.12
CA VAL A 229 -12.72 -7.88 13.60
C VAL A 229 -12.38 -6.60 14.34
N PHE A 230 -12.24 -5.46 13.66
CA PHE A 230 -11.62 -4.27 14.23
C PHE A 230 -12.35 -3.73 15.47
N SER A 231 -13.69 -3.81 15.53
CA SER A 231 -14.45 -3.36 16.71
C SER A 231 -14.24 -4.21 17.97
N ASN A 232 -13.56 -5.35 17.85
CA ASN A 232 -13.24 -6.20 18.99
C ASN A 232 -11.84 -5.95 19.57
N TYR A 233 -11.08 -5.00 19.01
CA TYR A 233 -9.70 -4.70 19.40
C TYR A 233 -9.51 -3.18 19.55
N ASP A 234 -8.63 -2.76 20.45
CA ASP A 234 -8.10 -1.38 20.45
C ASP A 234 -7.08 -1.25 19.33
N CYS A 235 -7.59 -1.03 18.12
CA CYS A 235 -6.76 -0.97 16.93
C CYS A 235 -7.16 0.19 16.02
N PHE A 236 -6.22 0.57 15.17
CA PHE A 236 -6.30 1.68 14.25
C PHE A 236 -6.15 1.22 12.80
N THR A 237 -6.87 1.84 11.88
CA THR A 237 -6.81 1.54 10.45
C THR A 237 -6.61 2.79 9.62
N VAL A 238 -5.62 2.77 8.73
CA VAL A 238 -5.41 3.84 7.75
C VAL A 238 -5.40 3.25 6.34
N GLY A 239 -6.28 3.74 5.48
CA GLY A 239 -6.39 3.27 4.10
C GLY A 239 -5.49 4.06 3.15
N GLU A 240 -4.67 3.37 2.38
CA GLU A 240 -4.14 3.96 1.16
C GLU A 240 -5.21 3.98 0.09
N THR A 241 -5.46 5.16 -0.48
CA THR A 241 -6.55 5.33 -1.45
C THR A 241 -6.08 6.05 -2.71
N VAL A 242 -6.29 5.43 -3.86
CA VAL A 242 -5.92 6.00 -5.15
C VAL A 242 -7.05 6.84 -5.74
N LEU A 243 -6.72 7.99 -6.34
CA LEU A 243 -7.66 8.89 -7.03
C LEU A 243 -8.88 9.30 -6.19
N VAL A 244 -8.72 9.40 -4.88
CA VAL A 244 -9.80 9.74 -3.95
C VAL A 244 -9.96 11.26 -3.85
N THR A 245 -11.19 11.73 -3.76
CA THR A 245 -11.54 13.12 -3.42
C THR A 245 -11.84 13.23 -1.92
N PRO A 246 -11.85 14.44 -1.32
CA PRO A 246 -12.26 14.59 0.07
C PRO A 246 -13.64 14.00 0.39
N ALA A 247 -14.62 14.15 -0.51
CA ALA A 247 -15.93 13.54 -0.34
C ALA A 247 -15.84 11.99 -0.28
N MET A 248 -15.08 11.37 -1.19
CA MET A 248 -14.85 9.92 -1.17
C MET A 248 -14.05 9.48 0.07
N ALA A 249 -13.13 10.31 0.57
CA ALA A 249 -12.42 10.05 1.81
C ALA A 249 -13.39 10.00 3.00
N ASN A 250 -14.29 10.98 3.12
CA ASN A 250 -15.33 11.00 4.15
C ASN A 250 -16.29 9.80 4.03
N ASP A 251 -16.53 9.29 2.83
CA ASP A 251 -17.28 8.05 2.63
C ASP A 251 -16.57 6.81 3.17
N LEU A 252 -15.24 6.84 3.29
CA LEU A 252 -14.42 5.73 3.80
C LEU A 252 -14.09 5.87 5.29
N CYS A 253 -13.88 7.09 5.81
CA CYS A 253 -13.38 7.32 7.18
C CYS A 253 -14.23 8.28 8.02
N GLY A 254 -15.43 8.66 7.59
CA GLY A 254 -16.35 9.45 8.43
C GLY A 254 -16.81 8.66 9.66
N GLU A 255 -16.97 9.33 10.81
CA GLU A 255 -17.31 8.68 12.09
C GLU A 255 -18.52 7.74 12.01
N SER A 256 -19.56 8.14 11.28
CA SER A 256 -20.78 7.32 11.10
C SER A 256 -20.65 6.17 10.10
N ARG A 257 -19.53 6.06 9.41
CA ARG A 257 -19.35 5.07 8.33
C ARG A 257 -19.07 3.67 8.85
N GLY A 258 -18.32 3.56 9.96
CA GLY A 258 -17.91 2.27 10.52
C GLY A 258 -17.04 1.47 9.55
N GLU A 259 -16.10 2.14 8.87
CA GLU A 259 -15.20 1.56 7.88
C GLU A 259 -13.75 1.70 8.35
N LEU A 260 -13.01 2.71 7.91
CA LEU A 260 -11.63 3.00 8.31
C LEU A 260 -11.58 4.18 9.30
N ASP A 261 -10.50 4.32 10.03
CA ASP A 261 -10.32 5.46 10.93
C ASP A 261 -9.81 6.69 10.17
N MET A 262 -8.91 6.52 9.21
CA MET A 262 -8.46 7.57 8.29
C MET A 262 -7.97 7.00 6.96
N VAL A 263 -7.67 7.91 6.02
CA VAL A 263 -7.12 7.55 4.71
C VAL A 263 -5.93 8.43 4.33
N PHE A 264 -4.98 7.87 3.59
CA PHE A 264 -3.97 8.63 2.87
C PHE A 264 -4.49 9.04 1.50
N SER A 265 -4.28 10.30 1.13
CA SER A 265 -4.51 10.78 -0.24
C SER A 265 -3.18 11.07 -0.93
N PHE A 266 -3.16 10.97 -2.25
CA PHE A 266 -2.01 11.36 -3.06
C PHE A 266 -2.14 12.76 -3.68
N ALA A 267 -3.20 13.51 -3.35
CA ALA A 267 -3.51 14.78 -4.01
C ALA A 267 -2.37 15.82 -3.89
N HIS A 268 -1.70 15.89 -2.73
CA HIS A 268 -0.57 16.80 -2.51
C HIS A 268 0.73 16.33 -3.19
N MET A 269 0.82 15.02 -3.50
CA MET A 269 1.95 14.46 -4.25
C MET A 269 1.97 14.90 -5.72
N ASP A 270 0.87 15.44 -6.23
CA ASP A 270 0.77 15.97 -7.59
C ASP A 270 1.04 17.48 -7.70
N ALA A 271 1.48 18.13 -6.62
CA ALA A 271 1.73 19.57 -6.58
C ALA A 271 2.80 20.06 -7.58
N ASP A 272 3.71 19.17 -8.00
CA ASP A 272 4.78 19.42 -8.98
C ASP A 272 4.58 18.65 -10.29
N SER A 273 3.35 18.18 -10.60
CA SER A 273 3.08 17.41 -11.81
C SER A 273 1.71 17.77 -12.43
N ILE A 274 1.50 17.41 -13.70
CA ILE A 274 0.22 17.54 -14.39
C ILE A 274 -0.23 16.19 -14.89
N ASN A 275 -1.40 15.74 -14.43
CA ASN A 275 -2.08 14.50 -14.87
C ASN A 275 -1.29 13.20 -14.69
N ASN A 276 0.02 13.27 -14.47
CA ASN A 276 0.90 12.12 -14.37
C ASN A 276 2.17 12.52 -13.61
N LYS A 277 2.61 11.69 -12.66
CA LYS A 277 3.82 11.92 -11.85
C LYS A 277 5.11 12.11 -12.68
N TRP A 278 5.10 11.68 -13.95
CA TRP A 278 6.24 11.82 -14.88
C TRP A 278 6.26 13.16 -15.63
N LEU A 279 5.12 13.87 -15.70
CA LEU A 279 5.03 15.18 -16.34
C LEU A 279 5.26 16.28 -15.29
N LYS A 280 6.53 16.50 -14.98
CA LYS A 280 6.94 17.49 -13.98
C LYS A 280 6.74 18.92 -14.46
N ILE A 281 6.27 19.77 -13.54
CA ILE A 281 6.16 21.21 -13.68
C ILE A 281 6.91 21.90 -12.55
N PRO A 282 7.33 23.16 -12.72
CA PRO A 282 7.95 23.91 -11.64
C PRO A 282 7.10 23.87 -10.38
N PHE A 283 7.73 23.49 -9.27
CA PHE A 283 7.07 23.49 -7.97
C PHE A 283 6.64 24.91 -7.57
N LYS A 284 5.40 25.04 -7.15
CA LYS A 284 4.84 26.27 -6.59
C LYS A 284 4.27 25.94 -5.22
N PRO A 285 4.79 26.51 -4.14
CA PRO A 285 4.31 26.25 -2.77
C PRO A 285 2.79 26.44 -2.62
N GLU A 286 2.22 27.43 -3.31
CA GLU A 286 0.79 27.75 -3.26
C GLU A 286 -0.10 26.57 -3.70
N ARG A 287 0.37 25.75 -4.64
CA ARG A 287 -0.36 24.54 -5.07
C ARG A 287 -0.40 23.50 -3.94
N LEU A 288 0.74 23.27 -3.30
CA LEU A 288 0.82 22.34 -2.17
C LEU A 288 -0.08 22.81 -1.03
N PHE A 289 0.04 24.08 -0.63
CA PHE A 289 -0.78 24.65 0.44
C PHE A 289 -2.27 24.62 0.13
N SER A 290 -2.66 24.92 -1.11
CA SER A 290 -4.08 24.87 -1.51
C SER A 290 -4.66 23.45 -1.37
N VAL A 291 -3.88 22.43 -1.74
CA VAL A 291 -4.34 21.04 -1.61
C VAL A 291 -4.40 20.61 -0.14
N LEU A 292 -3.36 20.92 0.65
CA LEU A 292 -3.35 20.60 2.08
C LEU A 292 -4.50 21.28 2.81
N ALA A 293 -4.70 22.59 2.59
CA ALA A 293 -5.80 23.36 3.20
C ALA A 293 -7.17 22.78 2.81
N LYS A 294 -7.34 22.40 1.53
CA LYS A 294 -8.59 21.77 1.09
C LYS A 294 -8.86 20.49 1.85
N TRP A 295 -7.88 19.58 1.94
CA TRP A 295 -8.02 18.32 2.63
C TRP A 295 -8.26 18.51 4.13
N GLN A 296 -7.54 19.42 4.76
CA GLN A 296 -7.69 19.73 6.19
C GLN A 296 -9.09 20.31 6.51
N ASN A 297 -9.67 21.10 5.60
CA ASN A 297 -10.98 21.69 5.80
C ASN A 297 -12.15 20.76 5.46
N GLU A 298 -11.96 19.81 4.53
CA GLU A 298 -13.04 18.99 4.00
C GLU A 298 -13.06 17.57 4.57
N VAL A 299 -11.96 17.08 5.18
CA VAL A 299 -11.87 15.74 5.78
C VAL A 299 -11.75 15.84 7.28
N GLY A 300 -12.65 15.21 8.02
CA GLY A 300 -12.77 15.35 9.47
C GLY A 300 -11.51 14.94 10.25
N TRP A 301 -10.86 13.83 9.86
CA TRP A 301 -9.59 13.38 10.43
C TRP A 301 -8.64 13.01 9.29
N ASN A 302 -7.86 13.98 8.84
CA ASN A 302 -6.97 13.84 7.70
C ASN A 302 -5.59 13.29 8.10
N ALA A 303 -5.08 12.32 7.36
CA ALA A 303 -3.73 11.80 7.54
C ALA A 303 -2.72 12.67 6.76
N ASN A 304 -2.02 13.56 7.44
CA ASN A 304 -0.99 14.41 6.85
C ASN A 304 0.33 13.63 6.71
N TYR A 305 0.95 13.71 5.54
CA TYR A 305 2.28 13.18 5.27
C TYR A 305 2.89 13.90 4.06
N PHE A 306 4.23 13.85 3.92
CA PHE A 306 4.92 14.49 2.80
C PHE A 306 5.69 13.53 1.93
N GLU A 307 5.96 12.32 2.40
CA GLU A 307 6.71 11.30 1.65
C GLU A 307 6.31 9.89 2.08
N ASN A 308 6.53 8.94 1.21
CA ASN A 308 6.37 7.51 1.45
C ASN A 308 7.40 6.72 0.64
N HIS A 309 7.32 5.39 0.69
CA HIS A 309 8.23 4.50 -0.04
C HIS A 309 8.10 4.57 -1.58
N ASP A 310 6.98 5.09 -2.11
CA ASP A 310 6.72 5.26 -3.55
C ASP A 310 7.16 6.61 -4.11
N GLN A 311 7.59 7.54 -3.25
CA GLN A 311 7.90 8.91 -3.63
C GLN A 311 9.32 9.30 -3.23
N PRO A 312 9.97 10.18 -3.98
CA PRO A 312 11.24 10.74 -3.56
C PRO A 312 11.09 11.49 -2.22
N ARG A 313 12.17 11.50 -1.42
CA ARG A 313 12.22 12.30 -0.21
C ARG A 313 11.82 13.75 -0.47
N THR A 314 10.96 14.32 0.38
CA THR A 314 10.44 15.68 0.26
C THR A 314 11.55 16.72 0.14
N VAL A 315 12.61 16.57 0.93
CA VAL A 315 13.78 17.45 0.91
C VAL A 315 14.47 17.40 -0.45
N SER A 316 14.61 16.23 -1.05
CA SER A 316 15.20 16.08 -2.38
C SER A 316 14.29 16.60 -3.49
N ARG A 317 12.96 16.40 -3.34
CA ARG A 317 11.96 16.72 -4.35
C ARG A 317 11.67 18.21 -4.45
N TYR A 318 11.45 18.87 -3.30
CA TYR A 318 11.01 20.27 -3.21
C TYR A 318 12.10 21.20 -2.70
N GLY A 319 13.15 20.68 -2.04
CA GLY A 319 14.23 21.49 -1.47
C GLY A 319 15.20 22.05 -2.50
N SER A 320 15.29 21.47 -3.71
CA SER A 320 15.99 22.09 -4.82
C SER A 320 14.99 22.93 -5.63
N PHE A 321 15.04 24.21 -5.50
CA PHE A 321 14.15 25.18 -6.18
C PHE A 321 14.11 25.05 -7.70
N THR A 322 15.07 24.37 -8.32
CA THR A 322 15.15 24.19 -9.77
C THR A 322 14.94 22.75 -10.22
N GLY A 323 14.83 21.80 -9.30
CA GLY A 323 14.71 20.36 -9.60
C GLY A 323 15.97 19.73 -10.18
N LYS A 324 17.10 20.40 -10.14
CA LYS A 324 18.39 19.89 -10.63
C LYS A 324 19.26 19.42 -9.47
N VAL A 325 19.64 18.15 -9.49
CA VAL A 325 20.49 17.51 -8.46
C VAL A 325 21.84 18.24 -8.30
N ASP A 326 22.37 18.81 -9.38
CA ASP A 326 23.65 19.55 -9.38
C ASP A 326 23.63 20.80 -8.49
N GLU A 327 22.47 21.33 -8.14
CA GLU A 327 22.36 22.46 -7.24
C GLU A 327 22.58 22.11 -5.76
N LEU A 328 22.43 20.84 -5.39
CA LEU A 328 22.69 20.34 -4.05
C LEU A 328 24.17 20.45 -3.63
N ASN A 329 25.07 20.56 -4.63
CA ASN A 329 26.51 20.72 -4.43
C ASN A 329 26.97 22.18 -4.35
N LYS A 330 26.05 23.15 -4.49
CA LYS A 330 26.41 24.59 -4.38
C LYS A 330 26.66 25.01 -2.93
N PRO A 331 27.56 25.98 -2.68
CA PRO A 331 27.73 26.57 -1.35
C PRO A 331 26.38 27.06 -0.79
N GLY A 332 26.08 26.72 0.47
CA GLY A 332 24.83 27.08 1.14
C GLY A 332 23.62 26.20 0.82
N ALA A 333 23.70 25.28 -0.15
CA ALA A 333 22.60 24.36 -0.48
C ALA A 333 22.24 23.45 0.70
N LYS A 334 23.22 22.97 1.46
CA LYS A 334 23.01 22.14 2.65
C LYS A 334 22.18 22.86 3.71
N ASP A 335 22.50 24.12 3.97
CA ASP A 335 21.77 24.94 4.96
C ASP A 335 20.33 25.23 4.49
N ALA A 336 20.15 25.43 3.17
CA ALA A 336 18.82 25.63 2.60
C ALA A 336 17.97 24.37 2.71
N LEU A 337 18.54 23.20 2.43
CA LEU A 337 17.87 21.90 2.57
C LEU A 337 17.51 21.61 4.03
N GLU A 338 18.40 21.88 4.97
CA GLU A 338 18.14 21.69 6.40
C GLU A 338 17.00 22.59 6.88
N ARG A 339 17.00 23.87 6.49
CA ARG A 339 15.89 24.80 6.78
C ARG A 339 14.58 24.32 6.17
N PHE A 340 14.61 23.83 4.93
CA PHE A 340 13.42 23.28 4.28
C PHE A 340 12.92 22.02 5.00
N ALA A 341 13.79 21.10 5.40
CA ALA A 341 13.44 19.91 6.16
C ALA A 341 12.77 20.27 7.49
N LYS A 342 13.32 21.25 8.22
CA LYS A 342 12.73 21.76 9.48
C LYS A 342 11.37 22.40 9.25
N LEU A 343 11.22 23.21 8.18
CA LEU A 343 9.95 23.84 7.83
C LEU A 343 8.87 22.80 7.52
N THR A 344 9.18 21.79 6.71
CA THR A 344 8.22 20.73 6.37
C THR A 344 7.87 19.85 7.57
N ALA A 345 8.83 19.59 8.47
CA ALA A 345 8.54 18.92 9.73
C ALA A 345 7.60 19.75 10.61
N CYS A 346 7.84 21.05 10.77
CA CYS A 346 6.92 21.94 11.50
C CYS A 346 5.50 21.90 10.92
N MET A 347 5.36 21.90 9.57
CA MET A 347 4.05 21.83 8.92
C MET A 347 3.29 20.52 9.16
N LEU A 348 4.00 19.43 9.46
CA LEU A 348 3.36 18.14 9.80
C LEU A 348 2.85 18.11 11.24
N PHE A 349 3.51 18.84 12.13
CA PHE A 349 3.24 18.79 13.58
C PHE A 349 2.40 19.97 14.09
N THR A 350 2.00 20.88 13.21
CA THR A 350 1.08 22.00 13.51
C THR A 350 -0.29 21.83 12.87
#